data_fb20d3109a31ee746a2750fa2373a6a1
#
_entry.id   fb20d3109a31ee746a2750fa2373a6a1
#
_cell.length_a   1.000
_cell.length_b   1.000
_cell.length_c   1.000
_cell.angle_alpha   90.00
_cell.angle_beta   90.00
_cell.angle_gamma   90.00
#
_symmetry.space_group_name_H-M   'P 1'
#
loop_
_entity.id
_entity.type
_entity.pdbx_description
1 polymer ?
#
loop_
_entity_poly.entity_id
_entity_poly.type
_entity_poly.pdbx_seq_one_letter_code
_entity_poly.pdbx_strand_id
1 'polypeptide(L)'
;EVLKYILNDKDTSKDVFVLEDFNNYIEEENVKYYIRSIAERARHTNTNANILSAVYYLPVELEKYETVMKNPLTNRLDMEKTLGVVERQCKINLSVEMRNRMVDAALGMTSMEADLAFCLAAVKDDLGQNAPYTVSSEKEQIIKKSGILDYFPKNESLKDVGGMEVLKDWLFKRQKAYEKKARDFGLQEPKGLLLLGVPGCGKSLTAKSIASFWNMPLLRLDIGKVYQGLVGSSEDNIRKAIATAEAVAPCVLWIDEIEKGLSGVQSSGSTDGGVTSRIFSTILTWMQEKTSPVFVVATANNINLLPPELLRKGRFDEIFFVDLPSQQERENIFSIHLKKKGQDPSQYPMEMLGKKTEGFNGAEIEECIKEAMFAAYVEAQDEPKLLSKHLMDAIAKTVPLSTTMKEQIAVLRNWAATRAKNASSESIAEEKKEMPILLTRPELELERSFDLNTTKE
;
A
#
# COMPACT_ATOMS: atom_id res chain seq x y z
N GLU A 1 4.40 -44.18 15.47
CA GLU A 1 4.76 -44.60 16.84
C GLU A 1 4.43 -43.54 17.87
N VAL A 2 4.77 -42.26 17.65
CA VAL A 2 4.47 -41.16 18.56
C VAL A 2 2.99 -41.02 18.86
N LEU A 3 2.12 -41.04 17.86
CA LEU A 3 0.67 -40.94 18.05
C LEU A 3 0.10 -42.14 18.83
N LYS A 4 0.68 -43.34 18.66
CA LYS A 4 0.34 -44.53 19.47
C LYS A 4 0.73 -44.33 20.94
N TYR A 5 1.88 -43.72 21.18
CA TYR A 5 2.33 -43.39 22.54
C TYR A 5 1.35 -42.43 23.19
N ILE A 6 0.99 -41.33 22.52
CA ILE A 6 0.01 -40.34 23.03
C ILE A 6 -1.34 -40.98 23.31
N LEU A 7 -1.82 -41.88 22.41
CA LEU A 7 -3.09 -42.58 22.58
C LEU A 7 -3.08 -43.53 23.77
N ASN A 8 -1.94 -44.16 24.09
CA ASN A 8 -1.80 -45.12 25.17
C ASN A 8 -1.29 -44.53 26.48
N ASP A 9 -1.06 -43.19 26.53
CA ASP A 9 -0.63 -42.52 27.72
C ASP A 9 -1.62 -42.74 28.89
N LYS A 10 -1.08 -43.02 30.07
CA LYS A 10 -1.91 -43.26 31.24
C LYS A 10 -2.39 -41.89 31.80
N ASP A 11 -3.69 -41.75 31.94
CA ASP A 11 -4.44 -40.55 32.32
C ASP A 11 -4.06 -39.88 33.66
N THR A 12 -2.92 -40.24 34.24
CA THR A 12 -2.42 -39.70 35.52
C THR A 12 -1.54 -38.49 35.37
N SER A 13 -1.08 -38.17 34.15
CA SER A 13 -0.22 -37.05 33.84
C SER A 13 -1.03 -35.92 33.17
N LYS A 14 -0.76 -34.68 33.54
CA LYS A 14 -1.25 -33.49 32.85
C LYS A 14 -0.30 -33.14 31.69
N ASP A 15 -0.03 -34.10 30.82
CA ASP A 15 0.98 -33.93 29.80
C ASP A 15 0.46 -33.16 28.60
N VAL A 16 1.26 -32.27 28.08
CA VAL A 16 1.03 -31.52 26.86
C VAL A 16 2.00 -32.03 25.80
N PHE A 17 1.48 -32.66 24.78
CA PHE A 17 2.26 -33.15 23.65
C PHE A 17 2.29 -32.04 22.58
N VAL A 18 3.50 -31.76 22.07
CA VAL A 18 3.72 -30.80 20.98
C VAL A 18 4.29 -31.54 19.79
N LEU A 19 3.59 -31.51 18.67
CA LEU A 19 3.99 -32.14 17.42
C LEU A 19 4.41 -31.02 16.46
N GLU A 20 5.71 -30.84 16.27
CA GLU A 20 6.27 -29.83 15.38
C GLU A 20 6.31 -30.34 13.95
N ASP A 21 5.95 -29.45 12.98
CA ASP A 21 5.95 -29.72 11.53
C ASP A 21 5.23 -31.01 11.11
N PHE A 22 4.21 -31.39 11.87
CA PHE A 22 3.48 -32.63 11.68
C PHE A 22 2.53 -32.62 10.47
N ASN A 23 2.27 -31.43 9.92
CA ASN A 23 1.43 -31.22 8.74
C ASN A 23 1.85 -32.06 7.52
N ASN A 24 3.13 -32.41 7.38
CA ASN A 24 3.65 -33.25 6.28
C ASN A 24 3.13 -34.69 6.31
N TYR A 25 2.67 -35.16 7.46
CA TYR A 25 2.20 -36.53 7.69
C TYR A 25 0.67 -36.64 7.84
N ILE A 26 -0.03 -35.51 7.90
CA ILE A 26 -1.43 -35.43 8.30
C ILE A 26 -2.39 -36.09 7.26
N GLU A 27 -1.93 -36.22 6.01
CA GLU A 27 -2.69 -36.86 4.93
C GLU A 27 -2.71 -38.39 5.02
N GLU A 28 -1.81 -39.01 5.77
CA GLU A 28 -1.76 -40.48 5.91
C GLU A 28 -3.00 -40.99 6.66
N GLU A 29 -3.70 -41.97 6.11
CA GLU A 29 -4.92 -42.54 6.69
C GLU A 29 -4.73 -43.03 8.14
N ASN A 30 -3.58 -43.64 8.41
CA ASN A 30 -3.24 -44.09 9.75
C ASN A 30 -3.09 -42.92 10.70
N VAL A 31 -2.51 -41.79 10.24
CA VAL A 31 -2.32 -40.57 11.03
C VAL A 31 -3.66 -39.93 11.34
N LYS A 32 -4.55 -39.79 10.35
CA LYS A 32 -5.92 -39.30 10.52
C LYS A 32 -6.68 -40.12 11.55
N TYR A 33 -6.57 -41.43 11.50
CA TYR A 33 -7.20 -42.36 12.47
C TYR A 33 -6.70 -42.05 13.92
N TYR A 34 -5.37 -41.96 14.11
CA TYR A 34 -4.83 -41.75 15.44
C TYR A 34 -5.15 -40.32 15.95
N ILE A 35 -5.10 -39.29 15.13
CA ILE A 35 -5.48 -37.93 15.55
C ILE A 35 -6.94 -37.91 16.01
N ARG A 36 -7.85 -38.53 15.26
CA ARG A 36 -9.26 -38.67 15.65
C ARG A 36 -9.42 -39.39 17.00
N SER A 37 -8.75 -40.50 17.15
CA SER A 37 -8.79 -41.29 18.38
C SER A 37 -8.23 -40.54 19.59
N ILE A 38 -7.14 -39.79 19.40
CA ILE A 38 -6.57 -38.90 20.45
C ILE A 38 -7.54 -37.79 20.82
N ALA A 39 -8.16 -37.12 19.83
CA ALA A 39 -9.12 -36.05 20.04
C ALA A 39 -10.39 -36.51 20.78
N GLU A 40 -10.92 -37.70 20.43
CA GLU A 40 -12.05 -38.31 21.12
C GLU A 40 -11.71 -38.65 22.57
N ARG A 41 -10.51 -39.19 22.82
CA ARG A 41 -10.03 -39.47 24.16
C ARG A 41 -9.78 -38.20 24.97
N ALA A 42 -9.20 -37.17 24.38
CA ALA A 42 -8.90 -35.89 25.04
C ALA A 42 -10.16 -35.21 25.64
N ARG A 43 -11.37 -35.51 25.13
CA ARG A 43 -12.61 -35.03 25.72
C ARG A 43 -12.91 -35.59 27.10
N HIS A 44 -12.30 -36.70 27.45
CA HIS A 44 -12.52 -37.43 28.72
C HIS A 44 -11.26 -37.53 29.57
N THR A 45 -10.16 -36.98 29.12
CA THR A 45 -8.85 -37.03 29.78
C THR A 45 -8.23 -35.64 29.89
N ASN A 46 -7.14 -35.52 30.65
CA ASN A 46 -6.37 -34.27 30.75
C ASN A 46 -5.24 -34.19 29.71
N THR A 47 -5.23 -35.08 28.73
CA THR A 47 -4.21 -35.11 27.68
C THR A 47 -4.48 -34.01 26.66
N ASN A 48 -3.46 -33.18 26.37
CA ASN A 48 -3.51 -32.17 25.34
C ASN A 48 -2.46 -32.47 24.26
N ALA A 49 -2.88 -32.45 22.99
CA ALA A 49 -1.97 -32.59 21.86
C ALA A 49 -2.07 -31.34 20.98
N ASN A 50 -0.97 -30.64 20.82
CA ASN A 50 -0.85 -29.43 20.02
C ASN A 50 -0.02 -29.74 18.76
N ILE A 51 -0.54 -29.41 17.58
CA ILE A 51 0.21 -29.46 16.33
C ILE A 51 0.73 -28.04 16.07
N LEU A 52 2.04 -27.87 16.03
CA LEU A 52 2.70 -26.63 15.71
C LEU A 52 3.15 -26.67 14.27
N SER A 53 2.63 -25.78 13.43
CA SER A 53 2.97 -25.71 12.02
C SER A 53 3.00 -24.28 11.51
N ALA A 54 3.93 -23.99 10.61
CA ALA A 54 4.05 -22.70 9.95
C ALA A 54 2.92 -22.49 8.91
N VAL A 55 2.36 -23.56 8.39
CA VAL A 55 1.27 -23.54 7.40
C VAL A 55 0.08 -24.29 7.97
N TYR A 56 -1.08 -23.62 8.00
CA TYR A 56 -2.31 -24.31 8.36
C TYR A 56 -2.77 -25.17 7.20
N TYR A 57 -2.80 -26.46 7.43
CA TYR A 57 -3.37 -27.44 6.53
C TYR A 57 -4.02 -28.55 7.36
N LEU A 58 -5.31 -28.76 7.15
CA LEU A 58 -6.05 -29.83 7.81
C LEU A 58 -7.00 -30.51 6.84
N PRO A 59 -7.01 -31.86 6.79
CA PRO A 59 -8.04 -32.61 6.09
C PRO A 59 -9.44 -32.33 6.66
N VAL A 60 -10.44 -32.16 5.77
CA VAL A 60 -11.83 -31.83 6.12
C VAL A 60 -12.42 -32.79 7.20
N GLU A 61 -11.97 -34.03 7.19
CA GLU A 61 -12.41 -35.09 8.12
C GLU A 61 -11.98 -34.81 9.56
N LEU A 62 -10.92 -34.01 9.77
CA LEU A 62 -10.37 -33.67 11.07
C LEU A 62 -10.88 -32.34 11.62
N GLU A 63 -11.50 -31.48 10.81
CA GLU A 63 -11.97 -30.13 11.20
C GLU A 63 -12.86 -30.12 12.47
N LYS A 64 -13.57 -31.23 12.75
CA LYS A 64 -14.45 -31.33 13.93
C LYS A 64 -13.69 -31.58 15.24
N TYR A 65 -12.44 -31.94 15.17
CA TYR A 65 -11.65 -32.45 16.29
C TYR A 65 -10.56 -31.47 16.72
N GLU A 66 -10.41 -30.32 16.04
CA GLU A 66 -9.38 -29.38 16.40
C GLU A 66 -9.92 -27.98 16.74
N THR A 67 -9.07 -27.23 17.41
CA THR A 67 -9.26 -25.79 17.64
C THR A 67 -8.03 -25.06 17.13
N VAL A 68 -8.21 -24.23 16.10
CA VAL A 68 -7.13 -23.42 15.55
C VAL A 68 -6.83 -22.25 16.45
N MET A 69 -5.62 -22.20 17.01
CA MET A 69 -5.11 -21.07 17.74
C MET A 69 -4.08 -20.34 16.89
N LYS A 70 -4.41 -19.11 16.47
CA LYS A 70 -3.42 -18.25 15.82
C LYS A 70 -2.49 -17.70 16.87
N ASN A 71 -1.17 -17.90 16.68
CA ASN A 71 -0.19 -17.21 17.49
C ASN A 71 -0.26 -15.71 17.18
N PRO A 72 -0.59 -14.83 18.13
CA PRO A 72 -0.65 -13.41 17.87
C PRO A 72 0.72 -12.89 17.47
N LEU A 73 0.73 -11.92 16.56
CA LEU A 73 1.95 -11.19 16.22
C LEU A 73 2.49 -10.48 17.46
N THR A 74 3.80 -10.38 17.53
CA THR A 74 4.50 -9.73 18.64
C THR A 74 4.07 -8.28 18.80
N ASN A 75 3.74 -7.90 20.02
CA ASN A 75 3.35 -6.55 20.37
C ASN A 75 4.54 -5.75 20.93
N ARG A 76 4.31 -4.46 21.22
CA ARG A 76 5.34 -3.57 21.77
C ARG A 76 5.98 -4.10 23.06
N LEU A 77 5.17 -4.66 23.96
CA LEU A 77 5.68 -5.20 25.24
C LEU A 77 6.61 -6.40 25.04
N ASP A 78 6.31 -7.23 24.04
CA ASP A 78 7.19 -8.36 23.70
C ASP A 78 8.51 -7.87 23.14
N MET A 79 8.51 -6.83 22.28
CA MET A 79 9.72 -6.18 21.78
C MET A 79 10.56 -5.55 22.91
N GLU A 80 9.90 -4.90 23.86
CA GLU A 80 10.56 -4.32 25.04
C GLU A 80 11.22 -5.40 25.91
N LYS A 81 10.57 -6.55 26.09
CA LYS A 81 11.14 -7.69 26.81
C LYS A 81 12.35 -8.26 26.07
N THR A 82 12.23 -8.47 24.75
CA THR A 82 13.32 -8.99 23.91
C THR A 82 14.53 -8.05 23.96
N LEU A 83 14.33 -6.74 23.76
CA LEU A 83 15.39 -5.75 23.87
C LEU A 83 16.04 -5.77 25.28
N GLY A 84 15.24 -5.88 26.34
CA GLY A 84 15.72 -5.97 27.72
C GLY A 84 16.56 -7.23 28.01
N VAL A 85 16.38 -8.32 27.25
CA VAL A 85 17.27 -9.50 27.32
C VAL A 85 18.62 -9.15 26.69
N VAL A 86 18.64 -8.56 25.51
CA VAL A 86 19.86 -8.17 24.79
C VAL A 86 20.67 -7.13 25.61
N GLU A 87 19.99 -6.10 26.18
CA GLU A 87 20.66 -5.12 27.04
C GLU A 87 21.40 -5.76 28.21
N ARG A 88 20.78 -6.76 28.86
CA ARG A 88 21.42 -7.51 29.99
C ARG A 88 22.58 -8.34 29.51
N GLN A 89 22.47 -9.01 28.36
CA GLN A 89 23.55 -9.82 27.79
C GLN A 89 24.76 -8.97 27.39
N CYS A 90 24.51 -7.82 26.78
CA CYS A 90 25.55 -6.89 26.35
C CYS A 90 26.05 -5.97 27.49
N LYS A 91 25.39 -5.97 28.66
CA LYS A 91 25.68 -5.06 29.80
C LYS A 91 25.57 -3.57 29.42
N ILE A 92 24.64 -3.23 28.54
CA ILE A 92 24.39 -1.87 28.07
C ILE A 92 23.06 -1.39 28.66
N ASN A 93 23.01 -0.13 29.12
CA ASN A 93 21.78 0.54 29.54
C ASN A 93 21.43 1.61 28.53
N LEU A 94 20.32 1.42 27.82
CA LEU A 94 19.81 2.41 26.87
C LEU A 94 19.01 3.51 27.58
N SER A 95 19.10 4.75 27.06
CA SER A 95 18.17 5.81 27.46
C SER A 95 16.73 5.44 27.06
N VAL A 96 15.75 5.99 27.77
CA VAL A 96 14.33 5.74 27.48
C VAL A 96 13.99 6.10 26.02
N GLU A 97 14.57 7.19 25.50
CA GLU A 97 14.38 7.60 24.13
C GLU A 97 14.95 6.60 23.13
N MET A 98 16.19 6.14 23.35
CA MET A 98 16.85 5.16 22.49
C MET A 98 16.11 3.81 22.52
N ARG A 99 15.70 3.37 23.71
CA ARG A 99 14.90 2.14 23.88
C ARG A 99 13.62 2.23 23.07
N ASN A 100 12.87 3.34 23.12
CA ASN A 100 11.67 3.55 22.33
C ASN A 100 11.97 3.49 20.83
N ARG A 101 13.04 4.14 20.36
CA ARG A 101 13.43 4.11 18.95
C ARG A 101 13.80 2.70 18.47
N MET A 102 14.47 1.91 19.30
CA MET A 102 14.82 0.52 18.99
C MET A 102 13.56 -0.36 18.90
N VAL A 103 12.66 -0.24 19.87
CA VAL A 103 11.38 -0.96 19.86
C VAL A 103 10.53 -0.60 18.66
N ASP A 104 10.42 0.70 18.34
CA ASP A 104 9.67 1.17 17.18
C ASP A 104 10.25 0.64 15.85
N ALA A 105 11.58 0.54 15.77
CA ALA A 105 12.24 -0.05 14.60
C ALA A 105 11.93 -1.54 14.44
N ALA A 106 11.78 -2.29 15.55
CA ALA A 106 11.56 -3.73 15.57
C ALA A 106 10.08 -4.13 15.46
N LEU A 107 9.11 -3.21 15.67
CA LEU A 107 7.69 -3.52 15.56
C LEU A 107 7.36 -4.23 14.24
N GLY A 108 6.64 -5.35 14.31
CA GLY A 108 6.29 -6.18 13.16
C GLY A 108 7.28 -7.27 12.82
N MET A 109 8.36 -7.41 13.56
CA MET A 109 9.19 -8.61 13.56
C MET A 109 8.65 -9.66 14.52
N THR A 110 8.99 -10.92 14.31
CA THR A 110 8.83 -11.94 15.34
C THR A 110 9.84 -11.70 16.48
N SER A 111 9.60 -12.27 17.67
CA SER A 111 10.55 -12.13 18.78
C SER A 111 11.96 -12.63 18.43
N MET A 112 12.06 -13.69 17.64
CA MET A 112 13.35 -14.25 17.18
C MET A 112 14.07 -13.32 16.21
N GLU A 113 13.33 -12.76 15.24
CA GLU A 113 13.88 -11.79 14.27
C GLU A 113 14.34 -10.51 14.98
N ALA A 114 13.56 -10.02 15.94
CA ALA A 114 13.91 -8.85 16.72
C ALA A 114 15.14 -9.09 17.59
N ASP A 115 15.25 -10.26 18.23
CA ASP A 115 16.43 -10.65 19.02
C ASP A 115 17.69 -10.63 18.16
N LEU A 116 17.64 -11.28 16.99
CA LEU A 116 18.76 -11.28 16.04
C LEU A 116 19.12 -9.86 15.56
N ALA A 117 18.13 -9.03 15.27
CA ALA A 117 18.35 -7.66 14.81
C ALA A 117 18.95 -6.77 15.94
N PHE A 118 18.50 -6.94 17.18
CA PHE A 118 19.05 -6.23 18.33
C PHE A 118 20.48 -6.70 18.65
N CYS A 119 20.74 -8.00 18.59
CA CYS A 119 22.09 -8.55 18.72
C CYS A 119 23.03 -8.02 17.64
N LEU A 120 22.57 -7.97 16.39
CA LEU A 120 23.34 -7.41 15.28
C LEU A 120 23.64 -5.92 15.48
N ALA A 121 22.66 -5.15 15.95
CA ALA A 121 22.83 -3.73 16.27
C ALA A 121 23.79 -3.54 17.46
N ALA A 122 23.79 -4.45 18.42
CA ALA A 122 24.75 -4.44 19.52
C ALA A 122 26.19 -4.69 19.03
N VAL A 123 26.37 -5.64 18.13
CA VAL A 123 27.72 -5.98 17.59
C VAL A 123 28.25 -4.91 16.63
N LYS A 124 27.39 -4.32 15.79
CA LYS A 124 27.81 -3.33 14.78
C LYS A 124 27.96 -1.93 15.34
N ASP A 125 27.08 -1.53 16.24
CA ASP A 125 26.88 -0.14 16.62
C ASP A 125 26.93 0.08 18.14
N ASP A 126 27.30 -0.93 18.92
CA ASP A 126 27.27 -0.92 20.42
C ASP A 126 25.94 -0.38 20.98
N LEU A 127 24.82 -0.66 20.31
CA LEU A 127 23.50 -0.08 20.58
C LEU A 127 23.50 1.45 20.61
N GLY A 128 24.41 2.09 19.87
CA GLY A 128 24.54 3.54 19.75
C GLY A 128 23.51 4.19 18.85
N GLN A 129 23.79 5.41 18.41
CA GLN A 129 22.82 6.22 17.64
C GLN A 129 22.36 5.61 16.32
N ASN A 130 23.18 4.76 15.69
CA ASN A 130 22.87 4.08 14.43
C ASN A 130 22.13 2.75 14.62
N ALA A 131 22.05 2.22 15.84
CA ALA A 131 21.42 0.94 16.12
C ALA A 131 19.96 0.82 15.63
N PRO A 132 19.08 1.84 15.79
CA PRO A 132 17.73 1.78 15.22
C PRO A 132 17.71 1.68 13.69
N TYR A 133 18.71 2.23 13.01
CA TYR A 133 18.86 2.10 11.56
C TYR A 133 19.25 0.67 11.17
N THR A 134 20.17 0.06 11.90
CA THR A 134 20.56 -1.35 11.70
C THR A 134 19.36 -2.27 11.87
N VAL A 135 18.56 -2.11 12.92
CA VAL A 135 17.30 -2.87 13.13
C VAL A 135 16.32 -2.65 11.98
N SER A 136 16.13 -1.41 11.54
CA SER A 136 15.24 -1.09 10.41
C SER A 136 15.72 -1.72 9.11
N SER A 137 17.03 -1.81 8.88
CA SER A 137 17.63 -2.45 7.71
C SER A 137 17.38 -3.96 7.69
N GLU A 138 17.51 -4.62 8.85
CA GLU A 138 17.18 -6.05 8.97
C GLU A 138 15.69 -6.30 8.73
N LYS A 139 14.82 -5.46 9.28
CA LYS A 139 13.37 -5.50 9.01
C LYS A 139 13.05 -5.37 7.52
N GLU A 140 13.72 -4.45 6.82
CA GLU A 140 13.58 -4.30 5.38
C GLU A 140 13.91 -5.60 4.63
N GLN A 141 15.01 -6.27 5.01
CA GLN A 141 15.40 -7.55 4.41
C GLN A 141 14.36 -8.65 4.64
N ILE A 142 13.82 -8.73 5.86
CA ILE A 142 12.77 -9.71 6.22
C ILE A 142 11.51 -9.48 5.38
N ILE A 143 11.06 -8.23 5.28
CA ILE A 143 9.89 -7.87 4.46
C ILE A 143 10.13 -8.20 2.98
N LYS A 144 11.32 -7.89 2.45
CA LYS A 144 11.68 -8.21 1.06
C LYS A 144 11.71 -9.72 0.78
N LYS A 145 12.07 -10.54 1.75
CA LYS A 145 12.04 -12.02 1.64
C LYS A 145 10.63 -12.57 1.43
N SER A 146 9.59 -11.85 1.87
CA SER A 146 8.19 -12.24 1.61
C SER A 146 7.84 -12.22 0.12
N GLY A 147 8.60 -11.47 -0.70
CA GLY A 147 8.48 -11.37 -2.15
C GLY A 147 7.26 -10.58 -2.66
N ILE A 148 6.30 -10.24 -1.80
CA ILE A 148 5.02 -9.61 -2.17
C ILE A 148 5.02 -8.12 -1.82
N LEU A 149 5.64 -7.76 -0.70
CA LEU A 149 5.76 -6.39 -0.22
C LEU A 149 7.17 -5.86 -0.45
N ASP A 150 7.25 -4.64 -0.97
CA ASP A 150 8.50 -3.89 -1.03
C ASP A 150 8.52 -2.87 0.12
N TYR A 151 9.65 -2.77 0.81
CA TYR A 151 9.89 -1.74 1.81
C TYR A 151 10.61 -0.55 1.18
N PHE A 152 10.13 0.66 1.45
CA PHE A 152 10.76 1.88 0.95
C PHE A 152 11.33 2.70 2.12
N PRO A 153 12.61 3.12 2.02
CA PRO A 153 13.19 4.02 2.99
C PRO A 153 12.54 5.41 2.93
N LYS A 154 12.57 6.14 4.04
CA LYS A 154 11.95 7.47 4.21
C LYS A 154 12.84 8.56 3.59
N ASN A 155 12.90 8.65 2.27
CA ASN A 155 13.79 9.60 1.59
C ASN A 155 13.05 10.81 1.01
N GLU A 156 11.72 10.76 0.90
CA GLU A 156 10.91 11.78 0.25
C GLU A 156 10.21 12.65 1.30
N SER A 157 10.09 13.96 1.02
CA SER A 157 9.39 14.91 1.90
C SER A 157 8.14 15.46 1.21
N LEU A 158 7.11 15.85 1.98
CA LEU A 158 5.96 16.59 1.42
C LEU A 158 6.38 17.94 0.79
N LYS A 159 7.55 18.46 1.13
CA LYS A 159 8.13 19.65 0.50
C LYS A 159 8.58 19.37 -0.93
N ASP A 160 8.84 18.10 -1.28
CA ASP A 160 9.21 17.67 -2.62
C ASP A 160 8.02 17.53 -3.57
N VAL A 161 6.80 17.60 -3.04
CA VAL A 161 5.55 17.60 -3.80
C VAL A 161 5.13 19.03 -4.05
N GLY A 162 5.17 19.48 -5.31
CA GLY A 162 4.65 20.80 -5.70
C GLY A 162 3.13 20.80 -5.69
N GLY A 163 2.51 21.88 -5.17
CA GLY A 163 1.05 22.02 -5.09
C GLY A 163 0.38 21.08 -4.07
N MET A 164 -0.87 20.72 -4.36
CA MET A 164 -1.71 19.81 -3.56
C MET A 164 -1.97 20.30 -2.12
N GLU A 165 -2.22 21.59 -1.93
CA GLU A 165 -2.36 22.22 -0.61
C GLU A 165 -3.55 21.65 0.17
N VAL A 166 -4.67 21.35 -0.51
CA VAL A 166 -5.88 20.78 0.12
C VAL A 166 -5.59 19.38 0.66
N LEU A 167 -4.89 18.57 -0.11
CA LEU A 167 -4.45 17.24 0.34
C LEU A 167 -3.47 17.34 1.50
N LYS A 168 -2.48 18.24 1.44
CA LYS A 168 -1.49 18.43 2.51
C LYS A 168 -2.15 18.86 3.81
N ASP A 169 -3.11 19.80 3.76
CA ASP A 169 -3.88 20.24 4.94
C ASP A 169 -4.72 19.08 5.52
N TRP A 170 -5.33 18.28 4.66
CA TRP A 170 -6.07 17.11 5.09
C TRP A 170 -5.17 16.10 5.80
N LEU A 171 -3.99 15.81 5.26
CA LEU A 171 -3.00 14.91 5.86
C LEU A 171 -2.49 15.43 7.21
N PHE A 172 -2.23 16.73 7.33
CA PHE A 172 -1.82 17.36 8.58
C PHE A 172 -2.87 17.19 9.68
N LYS A 173 -4.15 17.36 9.34
CA LYS A 173 -5.25 17.15 10.29
C LYS A 173 -5.39 15.68 10.70
N ARG A 174 -5.20 14.74 9.78
CA ARG A 174 -5.36 13.30 10.03
C ARG A 174 -4.18 12.69 10.80
N GLN A 175 -2.99 13.24 10.70
CA GLN A 175 -1.84 12.80 11.49
C GLN A 175 -2.15 12.75 12.99
N LYS A 176 -2.91 13.72 13.49
CA LYS A 176 -3.28 13.82 14.91
C LYS A 176 -4.16 12.66 15.41
N ALA A 177 -4.84 11.94 14.52
CA ALA A 177 -5.69 10.83 14.90
C ALA A 177 -4.90 9.62 15.47
N TYR A 178 -3.59 9.56 15.23
CA TYR A 178 -2.71 8.53 15.80
C TYR A 178 -2.25 8.83 17.23
N GLU A 179 -2.53 10.01 17.76
CA GLU A 179 -2.19 10.39 19.12
C GLU A 179 -3.13 9.71 20.13
N LYS A 180 -2.61 9.38 21.32
CA LYS A 180 -3.41 8.81 22.42
C LYS A 180 -4.63 9.69 22.76
N LYS A 181 -4.44 11.01 22.81
CA LYS A 181 -5.52 11.96 23.11
C LYS A 181 -6.67 11.90 22.10
N ALA A 182 -6.38 11.60 20.84
CA ALA A 182 -7.40 11.47 19.81
C ALA A 182 -8.24 10.21 20.02
N ARG A 183 -7.62 9.09 20.40
CA ARG A 183 -8.31 7.85 20.76
C ARG A 183 -9.18 8.03 22.01
N ASP A 184 -8.65 8.69 23.03
CA ASP A 184 -9.39 9.00 24.27
C ASP A 184 -10.60 9.92 23.99
N PHE A 185 -10.51 10.76 22.94
CA PHE A 185 -11.61 11.60 22.45
C PHE A 185 -12.63 10.83 21.59
N GLY A 186 -12.36 9.58 21.21
CA GLY A 186 -13.22 8.75 20.38
C GLY A 186 -12.97 8.87 18.86
N LEU A 187 -11.86 9.51 18.44
CA LEU A 187 -11.49 9.55 17.03
C LEU A 187 -10.92 8.21 16.60
N GLN A 188 -11.40 7.72 15.46
CA GLN A 188 -10.83 6.54 14.81
C GLN A 188 -9.63 6.92 13.97
N GLU A 189 -8.66 6.02 13.87
CA GLU A 189 -7.52 6.15 12.99
C GLU A 189 -7.97 6.14 11.52
N PRO A 190 -7.37 6.97 10.66
CA PRO A 190 -7.77 7.02 9.26
C PRO A 190 -7.45 5.70 8.55
N LYS A 191 -8.37 5.26 7.69
CA LYS A 191 -8.26 4.00 6.96
C LYS A 191 -7.36 4.12 5.74
N GLY A 192 -7.51 5.21 4.99
CA GLY A 192 -6.73 5.43 3.78
C GLY A 192 -7.32 6.47 2.85
N LEU A 193 -6.61 6.75 1.78
CA LEU A 193 -7.03 7.65 0.71
C LEU A 193 -6.78 7.04 -0.68
N LEU A 194 -7.57 7.46 -1.65
CA LEU A 194 -7.39 7.16 -3.06
C LEU A 194 -6.96 8.43 -3.81
N LEU A 195 -5.81 8.36 -4.49
CA LEU A 195 -5.32 9.40 -5.39
C LEU A 195 -5.68 9.01 -6.83
N LEU A 196 -6.68 9.64 -7.38
CA LEU A 196 -7.10 9.49 -8.76
C LEU A 196 -6.66 10.70 -9.56
N GLY A 197 -6.20 10.54 -10.80
CA GLY A 197 -5.90 11.70 -11.63
C GLY A 197 -4.95 11.44 -12.77
N VAL A 198 -4.50 12.54 -13.38
CA VAL A 198 -3.67 12.53 -14.59
C VAL A 198 -2.32 11.83 -14.32
N PRO A 199 -1.84 10.96 -15.22
CA PRO A 199 -0.51 10.38 -15.12
C PRO A 199 0.58 11.44 -15.04
N GLY A 200 1.67 11.17 -14.30
CA GLY A 200 2.81 12.09 -14.18
C GLY A 200 2.60 13.28 -13.25
N CYS A 201 1.43 13.43 -12.58
CA CYS A 201 1.14 14.52 -11.67
C CYS A 201 1.52 14.23 -10.19
N GLY A 202 2.47 13.33 -9.93
CA GLY A 202 3.08 13.16 -8.60
C GLY A 202 2.32 12.28 -7.61
N LYS A 203 1.31 11.49 -8.03
CA LYS A 203 0.54 10.60 -7.13
C LYS A 203 1.41 9.63 -6.34
N SER A 204 2.31 8.92 -7.02
CA SER A 204 3.22 7.94 -6.38
C SER A 204 4.27 8.63 -5.49
N LEU A 205 4.73 9.82 -5.86
CA LEU A 205 5.60 10.64 -5.01
C LEU A 205 4.88 11.08 -3.74
N THR A 206 3.61 11.45 -3.85
CA THR A 206 2.77 11.83 -2.70
C THR A 206 2.61 10.65 -1.74
N ALA A 207 2.37 9.44 -2.23
CA ALA A 207 2.27 8.25 -1.39
C ALA A 207 3.54 8.02 -0.55
N LYS A 208 4.72 8.16 -1.17
CA LYS A 208 6.01 8.07 -0.46
C LYS A 208 6.20 9.19 0.56
N SER A 209 5.81 10.41 0.19
CA SER A 209 5.94 11.59 1.05
C SER A 209 5.04 11.54 2.29
N ILE A 210 3.86 10.89 2.21
CA ILE A 210 2.95 10.70 3.35
C ILE A 210 3.64 9.87 4.44
N ALA A 211 4.27 8.77 4.07
CA ALA A 211 4.97 7.91 5.02
C ALA A 211 6.10 8.64 5.75
N SER A 212 6.89 9.42 5.03
CA SER A 212 7.93 10.28 5.63
C SER A 212 7.34 11.35 6.54
N PHE A 213 6.27 12.02 6.12
CA PHE A 213 5.63 13.08 6.89
C PHE A 213 5.03 12.57 8.21
N TRP A 214 4.41 11.40 8.19
CA TRP A 214 3.87 10.77 9.41
C TRP A 214 4.90 9.94 10.18
N ASN A 215 6.16 9.91 9.70
CA ASN A 215 7.24 9.12 10.25
C ASN A 215 6.91 7.63 10.40
N MET A 216 6.15 7.09 9.45
CA MET A 216 5.73 5.68 9.40
C MET A 216 6.51 4.89 8.37
N PRO A 217 6.69 3.57 8.52
CA PRO A 217 7.19 2.69 7.47
C PRO A 217 6.31 2.75 6.21
N LEU A 218 6.93 2.68 5.03
CA LEU A 218 6.23 2.57 3.76
C LEU A 218 6.38 1.16 3.21
N LEU A 219 5.26 0.48 3.04
CA LEU A 219 5.16 -0.81 2.39
C LEU A 219 4.45 -0.63 1.05
N ARG A 220 5.02 -1.15 -0.03
CA ARG A 220 4.36 -1.18 -1.34
C ARG A 220 3.83 -2.57 -1.61
N LEU A 221 2.55 -2.66 -1.88
CA LEU A 221 1.93 -3.88 -2.40
C LEU A 221 2.01 -3.87 -3.92
N ASP A 222 2.80 -4.80 -4.46
CA ASP A 222 2.86 -5.03 -5.90
C ASP A 222 1.79 -6.06 -6.28
N ILE A 223 0.69 -5.57 -6.85
CA ILE A 223 -0.42 -6.44 -7.25
C ILE A 223 0.01 -7.44 -8.33
N GLY A 224 0.96 -7.06 -9.20
CA GLY A 224 1.51 -7.99 -10.21
C GLY A 224 2.19 -9.21 -9.57
N LYS A 225 2.90 -9.02 -8.46
CA LYS A 225 3.53 -10.11 -7.72
C LYS A 225 2.52 -11.01 -7.00
N VAL A 226 1.36 -10.48 -6.63
CA VAL A 226 0.28 -11.28 -6.02
C VAL A 226 -0.23 -12.35 -6.97
N TYR A 227 -0.28 -12.05 -8.28
CA TYR A 227 -0.71 -13.00 -9.31
C TYR A 227 0.36 -14.01 -9.75
N GLN A 228 1.63 -13.79 -9.37
CA GLN A 228 2.72 -14.72 -9.70
C GLN A 228 2.68 -15.92 -8.75
N GLY A 229 2.16 -17.03 -9.22
CA GLY A 229 2.12 -18.28 -8.45
C GLY A 229 1.18 -19.33 -9.07
N LEU A 230 1.22 -20.55 -8.53
CA LEU A 230 0.29 -21.61 -8.89
C LEU A 230 -1.15 -21.20 -8.55
N VAL A 231 -2.11 -21.75 -9.28
CA VAL A 231 -3.54 -21.53 -9.07
C VAL A 231 -3.90 -21.80 -7.59
N GLY A 232 -4.49 -20.81 -6.91
CA GLY A 232 -4.82 -20.85 -5.48
C GLY A 232 -3.86 -20.09 -4.55
N SER A 233 -2.61 -19.83 -4.97
CA SER A 233 -1.63 -19.10 -4.13
C SER A 233 -1.89 -17.59 -4.05
N SER A 234 -2.63 -17.01 -4.99
CA SER A 234 -2.85 -15.57 -5.07
C SER A 234 -3.66 -15.01 -3.90
N GLU A 235 -4.68 -15.75 -3.43
CA GLU A 235 -5.47 -15.38 -2.25
C GLU A 235 -4.62 -15.46 -0.96
N ASP A 236 -3.78 -16.49 -0.85
CA ASP A 236 -2.87 -16.64 0.29
C ASP A 236 -1.80 -15.55 0.27
N ASN A 237 -1.30 -15.16 -0.90
CA ASN A 237 -0.33 -14.10 -1.05
C ASN A 237 -0.90 -12.77 -0.56
N ILE A 238 -2.14 -12.41 -0.92
CA ILE A 238 -2.75 -11.17 -0.43
C ILE A 238 -3.01 -11.23 1.09
N ARG A 239 -3.45 -12.36 1.63
CA ARG A 239 -3.63 -12.54 3.08
C ARG A 239 -2.31 -12.39 3.84
N LYS A 240 -1.22 -12.97 3.32
CA LYS A 240 0.14 -12.81 3.88
C LYS A 240 0.61 -11.36 3.83
N ALA A 241 0.40 -10.67 2.71
CA ALA A 241 0.75 -9.26 2.57
C ALA A 241 -0.01 -8.38 3.58
N ILE A 242 -1.31 -8.60 3.74
CA ILE A 242 -2.15 -7.91 4.73
C ILE A 242 -1.65 -8.20 6.14
N ALA A 243 -1.43 -9.46 6.51
CA ALA A 243 -0.93 -9.84 7.83
C ALA A 243 0.44 -9.20 8.13
N THR A 244 1.34 -9.14 7.14
CA THR A 244 2.63 -8.45 7.28
C THR A 244 2.45 -6.95 7.49
N ALA A 245 1.54 -6.31 6.76
CA ALA A 245 1.27 -4.88 6.94
C ALA A 245 0.70 -4.58 8.33
N GLU A 246 -0.21 -5.41 8.84
CA GLU A 246 -0.77 -5.29 10.18
C GLU A 246 0.28 -5.52 11.27
N ALA A 247 1.20 -6.46 11.06
CA ALA A 247 2.33 -6.70 11.97
C ALA A 247 3.26 -5.48 12.08
N VAL A 248 3.50 -4.81 10.95
CA VAL A 248 4.37 -3.63 10.88
C VAL A 248 3.67 -2.34 11.35
N ALA A 249 2.36 -2.39 11.60
CA ALA A 249 1.58 -1.21 11.98
C ALA A 249 2.12 -0.52 13.28
N PRO A 250 2.11 0.83 13.35
CA PRO A 250 1.53 1.74 12.37
C PRO A 250 2.40 1.90 11.12
N CYS A 251 1.79 1.77 9.93
CA CYS A 251 2.49 1.87 8.65
C CYS A 251 1.60 2.45 7.55
N VAL A 252 2.23 2.88 6.45
CA VAL A 252 1.55 3.25 5.21
C VAL A 252 1.67 2.09 4.23
N LEU A 253 0.54 1.56 3.77
CA LEU A 253 0.47 0.56 2.72
C LEU A 253 0.12 1.25 1.40
N TRP A 254 1.08 1.31 0.49
CA TRP A 254 0.91 1.91 -0.81
C TRP A 254 0.56 0.86 -1.87
N ILE A 255 -0.53 1.08 -2.57
CA ILE A 255 -0.99 0.26 -3.69
C ILE A 255 -0.94 1.14 -4.94
N ASP A 256 0.08 0.92 -5.78
CA ASP A 256 0.28 1.73 -6.98
C ASP A 256 -0.53 1.19 -8.15
N GLU A 257 -1.17 2.09 -8.89
CA GLU A 257 -1.93 1.77 -10.10
C GLU A 257 -2.90 0.59 -9.88
N ILE A 258 -3.73 0.74 -8.85
CA ILE A 258 -4.65 -0.33 -8.39
C ILE A 258 -5.52 -0.90 -9.53
N GLU A 259 -5.82 -0.10 -10.56
CA GLU A 259 -6.56 -0.52 -11.76
C GLU A 259 -5.82 -1.57 -12.60
N LYS A 260 -4.49 -1.60 -12.58
CA LYS A 260 -3.72 -2.61 -13.34
C LYS A 260 -4.00 -4.04 -12.85
N GLY A 261 -4.20 -4.19 -11.57
CA GLY A 261 -4.62 -5.47 -11.00
C GLY A 261 -6.03 -5.90 -11.41
N LEU A 262 -6.83 -5.00 -11.98
CA LEU A 262 -8.21 -5.25 -12.41
C LEU A 262 -8.35 -5.46 -13.92
N SER A 263 -7.35 -5.11 -14.71
CA SER A 263 -7.40 -5.19 -16.18
C SER A 263 -7.54 -6.62 -16.71
N GLY A 264 -7.12 -7.63 -15.95
CA GLY A 264 -7.32 -9.03 -16.29
C GLY A 264 -8.79 -9.48 -16.31
N VAL A 265 -9.69 -8.76 -15.65
CA VAL A 265 -11.12 -9.09 -15.59
C VAL A 265 -11.83 -8.85 -16.94
N GLN A 266 -11.35 -7.89 -17.74
CA GLN A 266 -12.01 -7.48 -18.99
C GLN A 266 -11.45 -8.19 -20.22
N SER A 267 -10.24 -8.77 -20.17
CA SER A 267 -9.53 -9.24 -21.37
C SER A 267 -9.34 -10.76 -21.45
N SER A 268 -9.50 -11.50 -20.36
CA SER A 268 -9.33 -12.96 -20.34
C SER A 268 -10.65 -13.69 -20.13
N GLY A 269 -10.92 -14.67 -21.01
CA GLY A 269 -12.12 -15.51 -20.88
C GLY A 269 -12.19 -16.19 -19.51
N SER A 270 -13.34 -16.26 -18.98
CA SER A 270 -13.96 -16.83 -17.77
C SER A 270 -13.13 -17.42 -16.60
N THR A 271 -11.84 -17.72 -16.75
CA THR A 271 -11.04 -18.39 -15.69
C THR A 271 -10.26 -17.41 -14.79
N ASP A 272 -9.66 -16.37 -15.36
CA ASP A 272 -8.81 -15.43 -14.60
C ASP A 272 -9.61 -14.29 -13.91
N GLY A 273 -10.77 -13.95 -14.45
CA GLY A 273 -11.64 -12.90 -13.88
C GLY A 273 -12.15 -13.21 -12.47
N GLY A 274 -12.31 -14.49 -12.15
CA GLY A 274 -12.74 -14.94 -10.82
C GLY A 274 -11.69 -14.74 -9.73
N VAL A 275 -10.43 -15.00 -10.03
CA VAL A 275 -9.31 -14.84 -9.05
C VAL A 275 -9.10 -13.35 -8.73
N THR A 276 -9.08 -12.51 -9.75
CA THR A 276 -8.94 -11.07 -9.59
C THR A 276 -10.04 -10.47 -8.71
N SER A 277 -11.30 -10.85 -8.97
CA SER A 277 -12.44 -10.40 -8.17
C SER A 277 -12.32 -10.80 -6.69
N ARG A 278 -11.84 -12.02 -6.40
CA ARG A 278 -11.65 -12.51 -5.01
C ARG A 278 -10.53 -11.77 -4.29
N ILE A 279 -9.39 -11.53 -4.94
CA ILE A 279 -8.28 -10.75 -4.36
C ILE A 279 -8.78 -9.36 -3.96
N PHE A 280 -9.48 -8.67 -4.87
CA PHE A 280 -10.03 -7.34 -4.56
C PHE A 280 -11.09 -7.39 -3.48
N SER A 281 -11.99 -8.39 -3.48
CA SER A 281 -12.96 -8.58 -2.41
C SER A 281 -12.28 -8.75 -1.05
N THR A 282 -11.17 -9.50 -1.00
CA THR A 282 -10.37 -9.68 0.22
C THR A 282 -9.79 -8.35 0.72
N ILE A 283 -9.18 -7.55 -0.18
CA ILE A 283 -8.65 -6.22 0.17
C ILE A 283 -9.76 -5.30 0.67
N LEU A 284 -10.89 -5.25 -0.04
CA LEU A 284 -12.00 -4.35 0.29
C LEU A 284 -12.67 -4.71 1.61
N THR A 285 -12.85 -6.00 1.88
CA THR A 285 -13.39 -6.50 3.16
C THR A 285 -12.43 -6.15 4.29
N TRP A 286 -11.14 -6.44 4.10
CA TRP A 286 -10.13 -6.06 5.08
C TRP A 286 -10.11 -4.54 5.36
N MET A 287 -10.13 -3.69 4.34
CA MET A 287 -10.16 -2.23 4.53
C MET A 287 -11.39 -1.76 5.31
N GLN A 288 -12.51 -2.45 5.16
CA GLN A 288 -13.74 -2.13 5.89
C GLN A 288 -13.65 -2.54 7.37
N GLU A 289 -13.09 -3.71 7.65
CA GLU A 289 -13.10 -4.37 8.95
C GLU A 289 -11.85 -4.11 9.80
N LYS A 290 -10.73 -3.69 9.17
CA LYS A 290 -9.46 -3.51 9.87
C LYS A 290 -9.58 -2.55 11.06
N THR A 291 -8.96 -2.96 12.15
CA THR A 291 -8.77 -2.16 13.37
C THR A 291 -7.31 -1.77 13.59
N SER A 292 -6.40 -2.37 12.82
CA SER A 292 -4.96 -2.08 12.86
C SER A 292 -4.65 -0.72 12.22
N PRO A 293 -3.70 0.05 12.76
CA PRO A 293 -3.32 1.38 12.26
C PRO A 293 -2.48 1.29 10.96
N VAL A 294 -3.02 0.64 9.94
CA VAL A 294 -2.46 0.61 8.59
C VAL A 294 -3.17 1.65 7.75
N PHE A 295 -2.46 2.65 7.27
CA PHE A 295 -3.02 3.67 6.38
C PHE A 295 -2.80 3.29 4.92
N VAL A 296 -3.88 3.06 4.19
CA VAL A 296 -3.81 2.64 2.78
C VAL A 296 -3.76 3.86 1.87
N VAL A 297 -2.75 3.95 1.02
CA VAL A 297 -2.67 4.95 -0.05
C VAL A 297 -2.73 4.23 -1.39
N ALA A 298 -3.86 4.32 -2.06
CA ALA A 298 -4.01 3.77 -3.40
C ALA A 298 -3.87 4.86 -4.46
N THR A 299 -3.22 4.55 -5.59
CA THR A 299 -3.17 5.45 -6.75
C THR A 299 -3.90 4.82 -7.92
N ALA A 300 -4.54 5.65 -8.75
CA ALA A 300 -5.19 5.22 -9.98
C ALA A 300 -5.09 6.28 -11.09
N ASN A 301 -4.97 5.82 -12.33
CA ASN A 301 -4.94 6.65 -13.53
C ASN A 301 -6.24 6.54 -14.34
N ASN A 302 -6.97 5.44 -14.18
CA ASN A 302 -8.18 5.18 -14.97
C ASN A 302 -9.33 4.74 -14.07
N ILE A 303 -10.34 5.61 -13.98
CA ILE A 303 -11.53 5.38 -13.16
C ILE A 303 -12.44 4.28 -13.72
N ASN A 304 -12.49 4.11 -15.03
CA ASN A 304 -13.40 3.17 -15.67
C ASN A 304 -13.03 1.70 -15.38
N LEU A 305 -11.80 1.46 -14.96
CA LEU A 305 -11.31 0.14 -14.57
C LEU A 305 -11.53 -0.17 -13.10
N LEU A 306 -11.93 0.82 -12.28
CA LEU A 306 -12.14 0.63 -10.85
C LEU A 306 -13.55 0.10 -10.56
N PRO A 307 -13.69 -0.94 -9.74
CA PRO A 307 -15.01 -1.42 -9.34
C PRO A 307 -15.73 -0.36 -8.49
N PRO A 308 -17.05 -0.17 -8.71
CA PRO A 308 -17.83 0.81 -7.96
C PRO A 308 -17.77 0.61 -6.44
N GLU A 309 -17.55 -0.63 -6.01
CA GLU A 309 -17.38 -0.99 -4.61
C GLU A 309 -16.21 -0.28 -3.96
N LEU A 310 -15.10 -0.10 -4.66
CA LEU A 310 -13.90 0.60 -4.15
C LEU A 310 -14.20 2.05 -3.78
N LEU A 311 -15.12 2.68 -4.51
CA LEU A 311 -15.47 4.09 -4.41
C LEU A 311 -16.55 4.37 -3.34
N ARG A 312 -17.08 3.33 -2.69
CA ARG A 312 -18.08 3.49 -1.61
C ARG A 312 -17.44 4.01 -0.33
N LYS A 313 -18.15 4.91 0.36
CA LYS A 313 -17.74 5.42 1.67
C LYS A 313 -17.51 4.29 2.68
N GLY A 314 -16.53 4.47 3.57
CA GLY A 314 -16.19 3.51 4.62
C GLY A 314 -14.98 2.61 4.29
N ARG A 315 -14.46 2.67 3.07
CA ARG A 315 -13.22 1.98 2.64
C ARG A 315 -12.05 2.94 2.62
N PHE A 316 -12.14 3.96 1.78
CA PHE A 316 -11.27 5.13 1.87
C PHE A 316 -11.98 6.25 2.64
N ASP A 317 -11.23 7.01 3.43
CA ASP A 317 -11.75 8.19 4.12
C ASP A 317 -12.03 9.30 3.13
N GLU A 318 -11.20 9.39 2.07
CA GLU A 318 -11.34 10.41 1.06
C GLU A 318 -10.77 9.96 -0.30
N ILE A 319 -11.33 10.52 -1.36
CA ILE A 319 -10.84 10.38 -2.74
C ILE A 319 -10.38 11.76 -3.19
N PHE A 320 -9.11 11.87 -3.55
CA PHE A 320 -8.53 13.09 -4.08
C PHE A 320 -8.29 12.99 -5.58
N PHE A 321 -8.71 14.00 -6.30
CA PHE A 321 -8.39 14.15 -7.70
C PHE A 321 -7.13 15.02 -7.85
N VAL A 322 -6.14 14.47 -8.53
CA VAL A 322 -4.87 15.14 -8.85
C VAL A 322 -4.91 15.50 -10.33
N ASP A 323 -5.17 16.76 -10.61
CA ASP A 323 -5.19 17.31 -11.95
C ASP A 323 -3.80 17.74 -12.43
N LEU A 324 -3.74 18.26 -13.66
CA LEU A 324 -2.55 18.96 -14.14
C LEU A 324 -2.23 20.16 -13.25
N PRO A 325 -0.95 20.45 -13.02
CA PRO A 325 -0.54 21.54 -12.15
C PRO A 325 -0.89 22.91 -12.75
N SER A 326 -1.36 23.84 -11.91
CA SER A 326 -1.53 25.25 -12.25
C SER A 326 -0.19 25.91 -12.59
N GLN A 327 -0.21 27.13 -13.15
CA GLN A 327 1.03 27.85 -13.46
C GLN A 327 1.91 27.97 -12.23
N GLN A 328 1.37 28.37 -11.09
CA GLN A 328 2.13 28.55 -9.85
C GLN A 328 2.69 27.21 -9.34
N GLU A 329 1.93 26.12 -9.45
CA GLU A 329 2.41 24.79 -9.10
C GLU A 329 3.54 24.34 -10.03
N ARG A 330 3.46 24.62 -11.35
CA ARG A 330 4.56 24.33 -12.29
C ARG A 330 5.84 25.10 -11.95
N GLU A 331 5.73 26.36 -11.59
CA GLU A 331 6.87 27.17 -11.10
C GLU A 331 7.51 26.54 -9.85
N ASN A 332 6.69 26.08 -8.92
CA ASN A 332 7.16 25.35 -7.73
C ASN A 332 7.83 24.02 -8.11
N ILE A 333 7.27 23.27 -9.05
CA ILE A 333 7.84 22.00 -9.54
C ILE A 333 9.20 22.24 -10.18
N PHE A 334 9.34 23.26 -11.05
CA PHE A 334 10.64 23.66 -11.59
C PHE A 334 11.63 23.98 -10.48
N SER A 335 11.23 24.77 -9.49
CA SER A 335 12.09 25.16 -8.35
C SER A 335 12.59 23.93 -7.58
N ILE A 336 11.70 22.96 -7.31
CA ILE A 336 12.03 21.74 -6.60
C ILE A 336 13.05 20.89 -7.40
N HIS A 337 12.76 20.65 -8.68
CA HIS A 337 13.64 19.80 -9.51
C HIS A 337 14.99 20.45 -9.80
N LEU A 338 15.05 21.76 -10.03
CA LEU A 338 16.30 22.49 -10.19
C LEU A 338 17.16 22.41 -8.91
N LYS A 339 16.57 22.62 -7.74
CA LYS A 339 17.27 22.46 -6.44
C LYS A 339 17.81 21.04 -6.25
N LYS A 340 17.02 20.01 -6.57
CA LYS A 340 17.47 18.61 -6.50
C LYS A 340 18.66 18.33 -7.42
N LYS A 341 18.83 19.09 -8.49
CA LYS A 341 19.97 19.02 -9.41
C LYS A 341 21.12 19.98 -9.05
N GLY A 342 21.07 20.63 -7.90
CA GLY A 342 22.11 21.57 -7.45
C GLY A 342 22.08 22.92 -8.17
N GLN A 343 21.00 23.24 -8.88
CA GLN A 343 20.82 24.50 -9.57
C GLN A 343 20.05 25.49 -8.69
N ASP A 344 20.46 26.76 -8.70
CA ASP A 344 19.73 27.81 -7.96
C ASP A 344 18.54 28.31 -8.80
N PRO A 345 17.28 28.10 -8.34
CA PRO A 345 16.09 28.53 -9.06
C PRO A 345 16.03 30.06 -9.34
N SER A 346 16.64 30.86 -8.49
CA SER A 346 16.63 32.33 -8.65
C SER A 346 17.33 32.82 -9.92
N GLN A 347 18.18 31.98 -10.53
CA GLN A 347 18.89 32.30 -11.77
C GLN A 347 18.03 32.09 -13.05
N TYR A 348 16.80 31.59 -12.90
CA TYR A 348 15.92 31.25 -14.02
C TYR A 348 14.62 32.04 -13.99
N PRO A 349 14.04 32.40 -15.16
CA PRO A 349 12.78 33.13 -15.23
C PRO A 349 11.58 32.22 -14.93
N MET A 350 11.29 31.91 -13.66
CA MET A 350 10.29 30.92 -13.23
C MET A 350 8.91 31.19 -13.79
N GLU A 351 8.45 32.47 -13.77
CA GLU A 351 7.15 32.85 -14.32
C GLU A 351 7.05 32.53 -15.82
N MET A 352 8.12 32.79 -16.55
CA MET A 352 8.17 32.49 -17.99
C MET A 352 8.16 30.99 -18.26
N LEU A 353 8.90 30.20 -17.46
CA LEU A 353 8.90 28.74 -17.52
C LEU A 353 7.49 28.18 -17.20
N GLY A 354 6.85 28.71 -16.15
CA GLY A 354 5.48 28.34 -15.79
C GLY A 354 4.47 28.63 -16.92
N LYS A 355 4.55 29.80 -17.56
CA LYS A 355 3.68 30.14 -18.70
C LYS A 355 3.90 29.26 -19.91
N LYS A 356 5.16 28.97 -20.27
CA LYS A 356 5.51 28.20 -21.45
C LYS A 356 5.23 26.69 -21.34
N THR A 357 4.99 26.20 -20.14
CA THR A 357 4.69 24.80 -19.84
C THR A 357 3.21 24.57 -19.52
N GLU A 358 2.31 25.39 -20.09
CA GLU A 358 0.88 25.16 -19.96
C GLU A 358 0.51 23.73 -20.41
N GLY A 359 -0.27 23.04 -19.59
CA GLY A 359 -0.66 21.65 -19.86
C GLY A 359 0.40 20.59 -19.57
N PHE A 360 1.60 20.96 -19.10
CA PHE A 360 2.63 19.98 -18.68
C PHE A 360 2.29 19.40 -17.32
N ASN A 361 2.59 18.12 -17.16
CA ASN A 361 2.59 17.45 -15.85
C ASN A 361 3.97 17.55 -15.17
N GLY A 362 4.06 17.07 -13.91
CA GLY A 362 5.30 17.15 -13.15
C GLY A 362 6.45 16.32 -13.72
N ALA A 363 6.13 15.16 -14.30
CA ALA A 363 7.14 14.28 -14.90
C ALA A 363 7.73 14.89 -16.18
N GLU A 364 6.91 15.55 -16.99
CA GLU A 364 7.37 16.26 -18.20
C GLU A 364 8.27 17.44 -17.84
N ILE A 365 7.97 18.18 -16.78
CA ILE A 365 8.85 19.26 -16.28
C ILE A 365 10.19 18.68 -15.83
N GLU A 366 10.19 17.58 -15.09
CA GLU A 366 11.43 16.91 -14.69
C GLU A 366 12.25 16.47 -15.89
N GLU A 367 11.60 15.89 -16.93
CA GLU A 367 12.29 15.47 -18.14
C GLU A 367 12.85 16.64 -18.94
N CYS A 368 12.11 17.74 -19.07
CA CYS A 368 12.63 18.96 -19.70
C CYS A 368 13.88 19.49 -19.01
N ILE A 369 13.95 19.43 -17.68
CA ILE A 369 15.15 19.84 -16.94
C ILE A 369 16.32 18.90 -17.23
N LYS A 370 16.08 17.58 -17.29
CA LYS A 370 17.13 16.60 -17.64
C LYS A 370 17.67 16.81 -19.04
N GLU A 371 16.79 16.96 -20.03
CA GLU A 371 17.17 17.24 -21.42
C GLU A 371 17.95 18.55 -21.55
N ALA A 372 17.52 19.61 -20.86
CA ALA A 372 18.23 20.87 -20.82
C ALA A 372 19.63 20.73 -20.22
N MET A 373 19.79 19.92 -19.17
CA MET A 373 21.09 19.64 -18.56
C MET A 373 22.00 18.84 -19.49
N PHE A 374 21.46 17.85 -20.22
CA PHE A 374 22.21 17.11 -21.22
C PHE A 374 22.69 18.03 -22.35
N ALA A 375 21.79 18.91 -22.86
CA ALA A 375 22.15 19.88 -23.89
C ALA A 375 23.27 20.83 -23.41
N ALA A 376 23.16 21.35 -22.19
CA ALA A 376 24.15 22.20 -21.58
C ALA A 376 25.51 21.50 -21.41
N TYR A 377 25.49 20.21 -21.04
CA TYR A 377 26.70 19.40 -20.88
C TYR A 377 27.42 19.14 -22.20
N VAL A 378 26.65 18.82 -23.25
CA VAL A 378 27.23 18.57 -24.61
C VAL A 378 27.76 19.86 -25.25
N GLU A 379 27.14 21.01 -24.99
CA GLU A 379 27.56 22.30 -25.52
C GLU A 379 28.81 22.85 -24.83
N ALA A 380 29.07 22.45 -23.58
CA ALA A 380 30.21 22.94 -22.80
C ALA A 380 31.50 22.28 -23.23
N GLN A 381 32.57 23.10 -23.40
CA GLN A 381 33.91 22.61 -23.65
C GLN A 381 34.70 22.33 -22.36
N ASP A 382 34.45 23.09 -21.28
CA ASP A 382 35.14 22.96 -19.99
C ASP A 382 34.15 22.78 -18.83
N GLU A 383 33.42 23.83 -18.42
CA GLU A 383 32.50 23.78 -17.30
C GLU A 383 31.05 23.88 -17.79
N PRO A 384 30.24 22.80 -17.61
CA PRO A 384 28.85 22.80 -18.04
C PRO A 384 28.01 23.76 -17.17
N LYS A 385 27.32 24.71 -17.81
CA LYS A 385 26.40 25.64 -17.15
C LYS A 385 25.02 25.57 -17.76
N LEU A 386 24.04 25.25 -16.97
CA LEU A 386 22.65 25.27 -17.40
C LEU A 386 22.19 26.72 -17.58
N LEU A 387 21.74 27.05 -18.80
CA LEU A 387 21.22 28.38 -19.14
C LEU A 387 19.72 28.29 -19.44
N SER A 388 19.00 29.40 -19.28
CA SER A 388 17.57 29.49 -19.56
C SER A 388 17.22 29.10 -21.01
N LYS A 389 18.14 29.32 -21.99
CA LYS A 389 17.93 28.87 -23.39
C LYS A 389 17.77 27.37 -23.50
N HIS A 390 18.57 26.57 -22.75
CA HIS A 390 18.49 25.10 -22.81
C HIS A 390 17.15 24.59 -22.29
N LEU A 391 16.60 25.23 -21.21
CA LEU A 391 15.27 24.92 -20.70
C LEU A 391 14.19 25.27 -21.72
N MET A 392 14.28 26.44 -22.34
CA MET A 392 13.30 26.88 -23.36
C MET A 392 13.32 25.98 -24.59
N ASP A 393 14.49 25.55 -25.05
CA ASP A 393 14.64 24.65 -26.19
C ASP A 393 14.09 23.25 -25.89
N ALA A 394 14.30 22.75 -24.67
CA ALA A 394 13.73 21.48 -24.23
C ALA A 394 12.20 21.56 -24.14
N ILE A 395 11.64 22.62 -23.56
CA ILE A 395 10.18 22.86 -23.49
C ILE A 395 9.57 22.92 -24.89
N ALA A 396 10.20 23.65 -25.81
CA ALA A 396 9.69 23.79 -27.18
C ALA A 396 9.63 22.47 -27.99
N LYS A 397 10.48 21.51 -27.63
CA LYS A 397 10.53 20.18 -28.26
C LYS A 397 9.61 19.16 -27.63
N THR A 398 9.07 19.44 -26.45
CA THR A 398 8.22 18.50 -25.71
C THR A 398 6.76 18.71 -26.05
N VAL A 399 6.07 17.64 -26.46
CA VAL A 399 4.61 17.63 -26.67
C VAL A 399 3.96 17.14 -25.38
N PRO A 400 3.13 17.97 -24.71
CA PRO A 400 2.54 17.59 -23.42
C PRO A 400 1.50 16.49 -23.56
N LEU A 401 1.44 15.60 -22.58
CA LEU A 401 0.48 14.51 -22.47
C LEU A 401 -0.97 15.01 -22.50
N SER A 402 -1.20 16.20 -21.98
CA SER A 402 -2.51 16.87 -21.99
C SER A 402 -3.08 17.04 -23.39
N THR A 403 -2.24 17.16 -24.41
CA THR A 403 -2.65 17.24 -25.80
C THR A 403 -3.04 15.87 -26.36
N THR A 404 -2.24 14.84 -26.07
CA THR A 404 -2.46 13.48 -26.58
C THR A 404 -3.55 12.71 -25.84
N MET A 405 -3.81 13.05 -24.57
CA MET A 405 -4.83 12.43 -23.71
C MET A 405 -5.99 13.37 -23.37
N LYS A 406 -6.26 14.38 -24.17
CA LYS A 406 -7.27 15.42 -23.90
C LYS A 406 -8.64 14.85 -23.53
N GLU A 407 -9.13 13.89 -24.30
CA GLU A 407 -10.45 13.27 -24.06
C GLU A 407 -10.48 12.48 -22.74
N GLN A 408 -9.45 11.71 -22.46
CA GLN A 408 -9.37 10.92 -21.23
C GLN A 408 -9.30 11.81 -19.99
N ILE A 409 -8.55 12.92 -20.05
CA ILE A 409 -8.46 13.91 -18.97
C ILE A 409 -9.82 14.57 -18.75
N ALA A 410 -10.55 14.90 -19.81
CA ALA A 410 -11.90 15.47 -19.71
C ALA A 410 -12.89 14.51 -19.02
N VAL A 411 -12.83 13.21 -19.34
CA VAL A 411 -13.63 12.18 -18.67
C VAL A 411 -13.31 12.09 -17.18
N LEU A 412 -12.01 12.10 -16.83
CA LEU A 412 -11.56 12.07 -15.42
C LEU A 412 -12.04 13.31 -14.65
N ARG A 413 -11.92 14.51 -15.23
CA ARG A 413 -12.38 15.78 -14.64
C ARG A 413 -13.89 15.78 -14.40
N ASN A 414 -14.67 15.36 -15.38
CA ASN A 414 -16.14 15.28 -15.27
C ASN A 414 -16.56 14.31 -14.16
N TRP A 415 -15.91 13.18 -14.05
CA TRP A 415 -16.18 12.24 -12.97
C TRP A 415 -15.80 12.82 -11.62
N ALA A 416 -14.62 13.42 -11.51
CA ALA A 416 -14.07 13.96 -10.26
C ALA A 416 -14.90 15.13 -9.73
N ALA A 417 -15.44 15.97 -10.58
CA ALA A 417 -16.23 17.15 -10.21
C ALA A 417 -17.40 16.87 -9.26
N THR A 418 -17.93 15.64 -9.25
CA THR A 418 -19.06 15.24 -8.37
C THR A 418 -18.71 14.21 -7.32
N ARG A 419 -17.52 13.60 -7.37
CA ARG A 419 -17.21 12.39 -6.58
C ARG A 419 -15.88 12.43 -5.82
N ALA A 420 -15.01 13.39 -6.13
CA ALA A 420 -13.70 13.51 -5.51
C ALA A 420 -13.44 14.93 -5.04
N LYS A 421 -12.53 15.10 -4.08
CA LYS A 421 -12.01 16.40 -3.69
C LYS A 421 -10.79 16.74 -4.56
N ASN A 422 -10.69 17.98 -5.02
CA ASN A 422 -9.45 18.42 -5.65
C ASN A 422 -8.30 18.40 -4.64
N ALA A 423 -7.14 17.89 -5.08
CA ALA A 423 -5.92 17.90 -4.26
C ALA A 423 -5.35 19.30 -4.10
N SER A 424 -5.55 20.17 -5.09
CA SER A 424 -5.10 21.57 -5.14
C SER A 424 -6.25 22.55 -4.90
N SER A 425 -5.95 23.76 -4.43
CA SER A 425 -6.95 24.80 -4.15
C SER A 425 -7.45 25.50 -5.41
N GLU A 426 -6.60 25.62 -6.41
CA GLU A 426 -7.00 26.16 -7.71
C GLU A 426 -7.78 25.08 -8.48
N SER A 427 -9.10 25.24 -8.51
CA SER A 427 -9.99 24.29 -9.16
C SER A 427 -10.30 24.69 -10.59
N ILE A 428 -10.52 23.69 -11.43
CA ILE A 428 -11.27 23.55 -12.66
C ILE A 428 -12.45 24.58 -12.88
N ALA A 429 -12.56 25.62 -12.08
CA ALA A 429 -13.68 26.57 -12.11
C ALA A 429 -13.72 27.46 -13.37
N GLU A 430 -12.66 27.55 -14.17
CA GLU A 430 -12.61 28.42 -15.32
C GLU A 430 -13.12 27.81 -16.64
N GLU A 431 -13.26 26.48 -16.74
CA GLU A 431 -13.78 25.82 -17.96
C GLU A 431 -15.31 25.50 -17.95
N LYS A 432 -16.08 26.08 -17.02
CA LYS A 432 -17.54 25.93 -17.01
C LYS A 432 -18.28 26.76 -18.06
N LYS A 433 -17.56 27.44 -18.92
CA LYS A 433 -18.17 28.09 -20.11
C LYS A 433 -17.99 27.21 -21.32
N GLU A 434 -19.15 26.71 -21.80
CA GLU A 434 -19.39 26.10 -23.10
C GLU A 434 -18.98 24.62 -23.27
N MET A 435 -19.86 23.74 -22.81
CA MET A 435 -20.15 22.54 -23.60
C MET A 435 -21.66 22.45 -23.83
N PRO A 436 -22.11 22.39 -25.10
CA PRO A 436 -23.51 22.12 -25.42
C PRO A 436 -23.81 20.68 -25.01
N ILE A 437 -24.90 20.52 -24.27
CA ILE A 437 -25.47 19.21 -23.95
C ILE A 437 -25.95 18.57 -25.24
N LEU A 438 -25.11 17.74 -25.84
CA LEU A 438 -25.48 16.86 -26.93
C LEU A 438 -25.65 15.45 -26.38
N LEU A 439 -26.74 15.26 -25.65
CA LEU A 439 -27.33 13.95 -25.38
C LEU A 439 -28.79 14.01 -25.77
N THR A 440 -29.07 14.15 -27.06
CA THR A 440 -30.31 13.67 -27.62
C THR A 440 -30.22 12.16 -27.75
N ARG A 441 -30.92 11.46 -26.86
CA ARG A 441 -31.24 10.04 -27.07
C ARG A 441 -32.03 10.01 -28.38
N PRO A 442 -31.72 9.11 -29.33
CA PRO A 442 -32.69 8.81 -30.39
C PRO A 442 -33.89 8.15 -29.70
N GLU A 443 -35.02 8.79 -29.80
CA GLU A 443 -36.29 8.16 -29.47
C GLU A 443 -36.48 6.99 -30.45
N LEU A 444 -36.43 5.79 -29.91
CA LEU A 444 -36.93 4.61 -30.61
C LEU A 444 -38.45 4.73 -30.63
N GLU A 445 -39.01 5.20 -31.75
CA GLU A 445 -40.42 5.01 -32.07
C GLU A 445 -40.68 3.50 -32.16
N LEU A 446 -41.27 2.94 -31.14
CA LEU A 446 -41.93 1.65 -31.19
C LEU A 446 -43.30 1.87 -31.80
N GLU A 447 -43.43 1.65 -33.10
CA GLU A 447 -44.72 1.41 -33.73
C GLU A 447 -45.39 0.19 -33.09
N ARG A 448 -46.38 0.48 -32.24
CA ARG A 448 -47.38 -0.50 -31.82
C ARG A 448 -48.49 -0.51 -32.85
N SER A 449 -48.44 -1.47 -33.74
CA SER A 449 -49.61 -1.93 -34.47
C SER A 449 -49.77 -3.43 -34.22
N PHE A 450 -50.48 -3.76 -33.19
CA PHE A 450 -51.14 -5.04 -33.06
C PHE A 450 -52.65 -4.78 -33.11
N ASP A 451 -53.21 -4.88 -34.30
CA ASP A 451 -54.64 -5.03 -34.50
C ASP A 451 -55.12 -6.40 -34.02
N LEU A 452 -55.85 -6.36 -32.94
CA LEU A 452 -56.71 -7.46 -32.50
C LEU A 452 -58.10 -7.23 -33.14
N ASN A 453 -58.36 -7.85 -34.26
CA ASN A 453 -59.72 -8.13 -34.66
C ASN A 453 -59.76 -9.26 -35.71
N THR A 454 -60.57 -10.19 -35.37
CA THR A 454 -61.41 -11.14 -36.15
C THR A 454 -61.25 -12.55 -35.58
N THR A 455 -62.21 -12.96 -34.87
CA THR A 455 -63.62 -13.38 -35.07
C THR A 455 -63.77 -14.82 -35.48
N LYS A 456 -64.61 -15.44 -34.70
CA LYS A 456 -65.67 -16.34 -35.11
C LYS A 456 -65.37 -17.34 -36.26
N GLU A 457 -65.24 -18.57 -35.97
CA GLU A 457 -66.26 -19.64 -36.06
C GLU A 457 -65.77 -20.90 -35.36
#